data_e1713a42cca2473541db9af3c1678e9c
#
_entry.id   e1713a42cca2473541db9af3c1678e9c
#
_cell.length_a   1.000
_cell.length_b   1.000
_cell.length_c   1.000
_cell.angle_alpha   90.00
_cell.angle_beta   90.00
_cell.angle_gamma   90.00
#
_symmetry.space_group_name_H-M   'P 1'
#
loop_
_entity.id
_entity.type
_entity.pdbx_description
1 polymer ?
#
loop_
_entity_poly.entity_id
_entity_poly.type
_entity_poly.pdbx_seq_one_letter_code
_entity_poly.pdbx_strand_id
1 'polypeptide(L)'
;MERGASRWLRLAACALLVCAGPVRAECTLAKYGTLSVEMIGERPTTLVKVNGAVTRFAIDTGAFFSFMSHANADALGLKVFPAPFGFRVGGIGGSAVAEVTKIKDLGILDTDLHNIDFVVGGSDAGQAWVGANLLDFADLEIDLAQGKVTLFKPEDCRKSALAYWVKGGDTYNVADLHPSVNSNDRRSFVDVTIDGKTVRALLDSGAVATLLDRRAAERVGIDLHGPGVKAGGPVHGIGAKAYRSWIVPIDTFSVGTETIRHSEMLVMDGNFGDGSTDMILGVDFMLAHHMYVAGSQRKLYFTYNGGRVFSLDTASIGAHESAAAAANDAAGEPKTAADYALRGQARRARGELANALSDLDAAIRLDPSSADEHLIRARILLAQKQPDAALDALDKALALDPKNLDARLLRAEQRHAKKDEAGAAADIAAAQKLAPAGSMQSHSIASLYIAIDQPANAVPLLDAWIRAHEDDASLGSALNERCWARALANQALGDALHDCRKAIKRDGDRPAYLDSLGMVYLRMGSYAEAIEAYRRALSQSPRTAWSHYGLGLAELHSGQTDAGNGELATARSLDKEIDARAAKLGLVAPDGPPGQAPGSVQPSK
;
A
#
# COMPACT_ATOMS: atom_id res chain seq x y z
N MET A 1 15.77 -101.27 35.79
CA MET A 1 14.45 -101.70 36.29
C MET A 1 13.58 -100.47 36.37
N GLU A 2 12.61 -100.61 35.58
CA GLU A 2 11.22 -100.18 35.60
C GLU A 2 10.98 -98.69 35.40
N ARG A 3 10.54 -98.30 34.23
CA ARG A 3 9.16 -98.22 33.64
C ARG A 3 8.18 -97.41 34.49
N GLY A 4 7.65 -96.37 33.86
CA GLY A 4 6.38 -95.78 34.29
C GLY A 4 6.03 -94.46 33.66
N ALA A 5 5.44 -94.55 32.50
CA ALA A 5 4.19 -93.93 32.04
C ALA A 5 4.01 -92.41 32.00
N SER A 6 3.87 -91.99 30.81
CA SER A 6 3.29 -90.79 30.27
C SER A 6 1.95 -90.32 30.84
N ARG A 7 1.73 -89.02 30.98
CA ARG A 7 0.40 -88.43 30.83
C ARG A 7 0.49 -87.04 30.15
N TRP A 8 -0.16 -87.00 29.04
CA TRP A 8 -0.36 -85.84 28.21
C TRP A 8 -1.22 -84.76 28.92
N LEU A 9 -0.71 -83.55 29.07
CA LEU A 9 -1.57 -82.35 29.24
C LEU A 9 -1.44 -81.49 28.01
N ARG A 10 -2.52 -81.46 27.21
CA ARG A 10 -2.69 -80.50 26.11
C ARG A 10 -3.08 -79.20 26.74
N LEU A 11 -2.19 -78.20 26.75
CA LEU A 11 -2.53 -76.78 26.95
C LEU A 11 -3.01 -76.25 25.65
N ALA A 12 -4.30 -75.91 25.57
CA ALA A 12 -4.91 -75.11 24.49
C ALA A 12 -4.46 -73.69 24.68
N ALA A 13 -3.53 -73.20 23.84
CA ALA A 13 -3.17 -71.82 23.72
C ALA A 13 -4.30 -71.15 22.93
N CYS A 14 -5.24 -70.47 23.62
CA CYS A 14 -6.11 -69.48 22.99
C CYS A 14 -5.28 -68.30 22.50
N ALA A 15 -4.97 -68.27 21.21
CA ALA A 15 -4.46 -67.07 20.52
C ALA A 15 -5.57 -66.03 20.47
N LEU A 16 -5.57 -65.07 21.39
CA LEU A 16 -6.30 -63.83 21.28
C LEU A 16 -5.67 -63.03 20.12
N LEU A 17 -6.20 -63.17 18.91
CA LEU A 17 -6.01 -62.23 17.84
C LEU A 17 -6.67 -60.91 18.27
N VAL A 18 -5.88 -60.04 18.89
CA VAL A 18 -6.23 -58.63 19.01
C VAL A 18 -6.23 -58.09 17.56
N CYS A 19 -7.41 -57.99 16.95
CA CYS A 19 -7.60 -57.18 15.75
C CYS A 19 -7.29 -55.73 16.15
N ALA A 20 -6.03 -55.34 16.09
CA ALA A 20 -5.67 -53.92 16.03
C ALA A 20 -6.23 -53.40 14.71
N GLY A 21 -7.47 -52.94 14.75
CA GLY A 21 -7.98 -52.10 13.66
C GLY A 21 -6.98 -50.95 13.43
N PRO A 22 -6.84 -50.49 12.19
CA PRO A 22 -5.97 -49.37 11.94
C PRO A 22 -6.44 -48.23 12.84
N VAL A 23 -5.62 -47.84 13.80
CA VAL A 23 -5.78 -46.59 14.54
C VAL A 23 -5.68 -45.52 13.44
N ARG A 24 -6.84 -44.99 13.02
CA ARG A 24 -6.83 -43.82 12.17
C ARG A 24 -6.24 -42.70 13.00
N ALA A 25 -5.07 -42.26 12.61
CA ALA A 25 -4.50 -41.05 13.19
C ALA A 25 -5.54 -39.93 13.03
N GLU A 26 -5.85 -39.26 14.11
CA GLU A 26 -6.75 -38.14 14.14
C GLU A 26 -6.05 -36.94 13.47
N CYS A 27 -6.78 -36.18 12.63
CA CYS A 27 -6.25 -34.98 12.01
C CYS A 27 -5.81 -33.99 13.08
N THR A 28 -4.55 -33.61 13.06
CA THR A 28 -4.00 -32.61 13.98
C THR A 28 -3.44 -31.43 13.19
N LEU A 29 -3.71 -30.21 13.67
CA LEU A 29 -3.17 -28.97 13.15
C LEU A 29 -2.05 -28.47 14.06
N ALA A 30 -0.82 -28.95 13.82
CA ALA A 30 0.33 -28.47 14.55
C ALA A 30 0.60 -27.01 14.12
N LYS A 31 0.66 -26.10 15.09
CA LYS A 31 0.84 -24.67 14.84
C LYS A 31 2.33 -24.32 14.90
N TYR A 32 2.88 -23.77 13.81
CA TYR A 32 4.22 -23.18 13.81
C TYR A 32 4.26 -21.87 14.58
N GLY A 33 3.24 -21.00 14.36
CA GLY A 33 3.14 -19.71 15.04
C GLY A 33 2.07 -18.84 14.42
N THR A 34 1.82 -17.70 15.07
CA THR A 34 0.92 -16.66 14.55
C THR A 34 1.68 -15.34 14.42
N LEU A 35 1.62 -14.76 13.23
CA LEU A 35 2.05 -13.39 12.98
C LEU A 35 0.94 -12.45 13.43
N SER A 36 1.25 -11.51 14.31
CA SER A 36 0.38 -10.36 14.58
C SER A 36 0.47 -9.42 13.38
N VAL A 37 -0.67 -9.10 12.81
CA VAL A 37 -0.77 -8.34 11.57
C VAL A 37 -1.42 -6.99 11.82
N GLU A 38 -0.70 -5.93 11.50
CA GLU A 38 -1.22 -4.58 11.51
C GLU A 38 -1.47 -4.09 10.09
N MET A 39 -2.61 -3.42 9.90
CA MET A 39 -2.98 -2.85 8.60
C MET A 39 -2.39 -1.45 8.45
N ILE A 40 -1.30 -1.31 7.69
CA ILE A 40 -0.65 -0.03 7.39
C ILE A 40 -0.82 0.31 5.92
N GLY A 41 -1.45 1.45 5.63
CA GLY A 41 -1.78 1.82 4.24
C GLY A 41 -2.57 0.72 3.53
N GLU A 42 -3.51 0.09 4.26
CA GLU A 42 -4.37 -1.01 3.78
C GLU A 42 -3.60 -2.30 3.42
N ARG A 43 -2.34 -2.43 3.84
CA ARG A 43 -1.52 -3.62 3.65
C ARG A 43 -1.29 -4.36 4.97
N PRO A 44 -1.36 -5.69 4.98
CA PRO A 44 -1.04 -6.49 6.15
C PRO A 44 0.48 -6.47 6.39
N THR A 45 0.88 -6.01 7.56
CA THR A 45 2.29 -5.91 7.96
C THR A 45 2.53 -6.61 9.28
N THR A 46 3.74 -7.10 9.47
CA THR A 46 4.16 -7.75 10.72
C THR A 46 5.55 -7.28 11.14
N LEU A 47 5.85 -7.40 12.43
CA LEU A 47 7.18 -7.11 12.94
C LEU A 47 8.08 -8.34 12.75
N VAL A 48 9.28 -8.09 12.27
CA VAL A 48 10.36 -9.08 12.12
C VAL A 48 11.65 -8.53 12.71
N LYS A 49 12.62 -9.41 12.97
CA LYS A 49 13.97 -8.99 13.38
C LYS A 49 14.93 -9.22 12.22
N VAL A 50 15.59 -8.18 11.75
CA VAL A 50 16.64 -8.25 10.73
C VAL A 50 17.98 -8.00 11.40
N ASN A 51 18.83 -9.04 11.50
CA ASN A 51 20.14 -8.95 12.16
C ASN A 51 20.04 -8.37 13.60
N GLY A 52 18.97 -8.70 14.32
CA GLY A 52 18.70 -8.24 15.68
C GLY A 52 17.91 -6.93 15.79
N ALA A 53 17.77 -6.15 14.72
CA ALA A 53 16.95 -4.93 14.70
C ALA A 53 15.50 -5.26 14.37
N VAL A 54 14.55 -4.77 15.19
CA VAL A 54 13.12 -4.93 14.92
C VAL A 54 12.71 -3.96 13.81
N THR A 55 12.06 -4.48 12.79
CA THR A 55 11.54 -3.71 11.67
C THR A 55 10.21 -4.28 11.19
N ARG A 56 9.52 -3.58 10.30
CA ARG A 56 8.22 -3.97 9.79
C ARG A 56 8.32 -4.42 8.35
N PHE A 57 7.75 -5.59 8.05
CA PHE A 57 7.62 -6.12 6.70
C PHE A 57 6.15 -6.31 6.34
N ALA A 58 5.81 -6.07 5.09
CA ALA A 58 4.50 -6.45 4.55
C ALA A 58 4.45 -7.96 4.26
N ILE A 59 3.27 -8.54 4.37
CA ILE A 59 3.01 -9.93 4.00
C ILE A 59 2.42 -9.94 2.59
N ASP A 60 3.07 -10.64 1.67
CA ASP A 60 2.73 -10.68 0.25
C ASP A 60 2.67 -12.12 -0.27
N THR A 61 1.48 -12.71 -0.22
CA THR A 61 1.23 -14.07 -0.75
C THR A 61 1.27 -14.14 -2.27
N GLY A 62 1.17 -12.98 -2.95
CA GLY A 62 1.26 -12.83 -4.40
C GLY A 62 2.68 -12.62 -4.92
N ALA A 63 3.64 -12.30 -4.07
CA ALA A 63 5.05 -12.19 -4.45
C ALA A 63 5.73 -13.55 -4.49
N PHE A 64 6.37 -13.86 -5.62
CA PHE A 64 7.13 -15.10 -5.78
C PHE A 64 8.31 -15.19 -4.81
N PHE A 65 9.07 -14.09 -4.65
CA PHE A 65 10.20 -13.94 -3.74
C PHE A 65 9.93 -12.86 -2.70
N SER A 66 10.50 -13.01 -1.52
CA SER A 66 10.64 -11.90 -0.58
C SER A 66 11.55 -10.83 -1.17
N PHE A 67 11.14 -9.57 -1.08
CA PHE A 67 11.85 -8.48 -1.75
C PHE A 67 11.83 -7.18 -0.95
N MET A 68 12.70 -6.25 -1.33
CA MET A 68 12.77 -4.91 -0.79
C MET A 68 13.31 -3.92 -1.81
N SER A 69 13.06 -2.63 -1.60
CA SER A 69 13.70 -1.55 -2.38
C SER A 69 15.16 -1.36 -1.96
N HIS A 70 15.93 -0.64 -2.78
CA HIS A 70 17.28 -0.21 -2.41
C HIS A 70 17.26 0.65 -1.14
N ALA A 71 16.28 1.55 -1.02
CA ALA A 71 16.12 2.39 0.17
C ALA A 71 15.89 1.56 1.44
N ASN A 72 15.13 0.47 1.36
CA ASN A 72 14.95 -0.44 2.49
C ASN A 72 16.23 -1.22 2.83
N ALA A 73 16.96 -1.70 1.82
CA ALA A 73 18.23 -2.39 2.02
C ALA A 73 19.27 -1.47 2.70
N ASP A 74 19.39 -0.23 2.25
CA ASP A 74 20.27 0.79 2.80
C ASP A 74 19.87 1.15 4.25
N ALA A 75 18.58 1.34 4.52
CA ALA A 75 18.07 1.64 5.86
C ALA A 75 18.35 0.50 6.85
N LEU A 76 18.39 -0.75 6.38
CA LEU A 76 18.73 -1.95 7.16
C LEU A 76 20.25 -2.24 7.20
N GLY A 77 21.08 -1.42 6.55
CA GLY A 77 22.53 -1.62 6.47
C GLY A 77 22.94 -2.89 5.72
N LEU A 78 22.13 -3.36 4.79
CA LEU A 78 22.35 -4.58 4.03
C LEU A 78 23.25 -4.32 2.81
N LYS A 79 24.15 -5.24 2.52
CA LYS A 79 24.97 -5.20 1.32
C LYS A 79 24.20 -5.79 0.14
N VAL A 80 24.11 -5.05 -0.95
CA VAL A 80 23.44 -5.47 -2.17
C VAL A 80 24.48 -5.98 -3.17
N PHE A 81 24.13 -7.05 -3.91
CA PHE A 81 24.99 -7.74 -4.87
C PHE A 81 24.22 -7.92 -6.19
N PRO A 82 24.91 -7.91 -7.33
CA PRO A 82 24.27 -8.23 -8.60
C PRO A 82 23.57 -9.58 -8.58
N ALA A 83 22.33 -9.64 -9.08
CA ALA A 83 21.65 -10.90 -9.32
C ALA A 83 22.28 -11.66 -10.50
N PRO A 84 22.03 -12.96 -10.67
CA PRO A 84 22.46 -13.70 -11.84
C PRO A 84 22.06 -13.01 -13.14
N PHE A 85 22.93 -13.08 -14.17
CA PHE A 85 22.69 -12.43 -15.44
C PHE A 85 21.33 -12.79 -16.02
N GLY A 86 20.56 -11.76 -16.43
CA GLY A 86 19.22 -11.93 -17.01
C GLY A 86 18.08 -12.08 -15.98
N PHE A 87 18.39 -12.12 -14.69
CA PHE A 87 17.36 -12.14 -13.65
C PHE A 87 16.66 -10.78 -13.54
N ARG A 88 15.34 -10.79 -13.64
CA ARG A 88 14.50 -9.58 -13.53
C ARG A 88 13.29 -9.88 -12.64
N VAL A 89 12.86 -8.87 -11.91
CA VAL A 89 11.59 -8.93 -11.16
C VAL A 89 10.49 -8.38 -12.05
N GLY A 90 9.40 -9.12 -12.17
CA GLY A 90 8.21 -8.70 -12.90
C GLY A 90 7.03 -8.44 -11.97
N GLY A 91 6.18 -7.50 -12.36
CA GLY A 91 4.94 -7.17 -11.68
C GLY A 91 4.03 -6.28 -12.54
N ILE A 92 3.00 -5.72 -11.94
CA ILE A 92 1.99 -4.90 -12.64
C ILE A 92 2.64 -3.76 -13.44
N GLY A 93 3.65 -3.09 -12.91
CA GLY A 93 4.34 -1.98 -13.57
C GLY A 93 5.35 -2.38 -14.65
N GLY A 94 5.48 -3.67 -14.98
CA GLY A 94 6.45 -4.20 -15.93
C GLY A 94 7.56 -4.98 -15.25
N SER A 95 8.80 -4.90 -15.75
CA SER A 95 9.95 -5.58 -15.14
C SER A 95 11.04 -4.60 -14.77
N ALA A 96 11.66 -4.81 -13.60
CA ALA A 96 12.83 -4.07 -13.12
C ALA A 96 14.08 -4.96 -13.11
N VAL A 97 15.25 -4.35 -13.17
CA VAL A 97 16.52 -5.03 -12.88
C VAL A 97 16.49 -5.44 -11.43
N ALA A 98 16.93 -6.65 -11.15
CA ALA A 98 16.98 -7.16 -9.80
C ALA A 98 18.43 -7.32 -9.34
N GLU A 99 18.64 -7.05 -8.09
CA GLU A 99 19.82 -7.37 -7.31
C GLU A 99 19.41 -8.28 -6.16
N VAL A 100 20.35 -8.71 -5.36
CA VAL A 100 20.09 -9.60 -4.23
C VAL A 100 20.81 -9.10 -2.98
N THR A 101 20.21 -9.32 -1.84
CA THR A 101 20.84 -9.14 -0.54
C THR A 101 20.65 -10.37 0.31
N LYS A 102 21.50 -10.56 1.29
CA LYS A 102 21.42 -11.68 2.25
C LYS A 102 21.19 -11.14 3.65
N ILE A 103 20.08 -11.51 4.25
CA ILE A 103 19.81 -11.29 5.67
C ILE A 103 20.45 -12.47 6.44
N LYS A 104 21.42 -12.14 7.29
CA LYS A 104 22.14 -13.17 8.05
C LYS A 104 21.22 -13.87 9.05
N ASP A 105 20.45 -13.09 9.81
CA ASP A 105 19.53 -13.57 10.84
C ASP A 105 18.18 -12.85 10.68
N LEU A 106 17.16 -13.60 10.23
CA LEU A 106 15.78 -13.12 10.07
C LEU A 106 14.91 -13.77 11.13
N GLY A 107 14.53 -13.03 12.15
CA GLY A 107 13.60 -13.49 13.20
C GLY A 107 12.16 -13.31 12.76
N ILE A 108 11.44 -14.41 12.61
CA ILE A 108 10.01 -14.46 12.30
C ILE A 108 9.37 -15.64 13.04
N LEU A 109 8.16 -15.49 13.58
CA LEU A 109 7.44 -16.53 14.32
C LEU A 109 8.25 -17.11 15.51
N ASP A 110 8.92 -16.28 16.28
CA ASP A 110 9.81 -16.70 17.37
C ASP A 110 10.94 -17.66 16.96
N THR A 111 11.26 -17.70 15.67
CA THR A 111 12.31 -18.52 15.07
C THR A 111 13.26 -17.63 14.28
N ASP A 112 14.56 -17.91 14.38
CA ASP A 112 15.58 -17.24 13.58
C ASP A 112 15.89 -18.08 12.33
N LEU A 113 15.60 -17.55 11.16
CA LEU A 113 16.02 -18.10 9.87
C LEU A 113 17.38 -17.50 9.50
N HIS A 114 18.30 -18.32 9.00
CA HIS A 114 19.67 -17.88 8.74
C HIS A 114 19.99 -17.82 7.25
N ASN A 115 20.74 -16.79 6.85
CA ASN A 115 21.26 -16.60 5.48
C ASN A 115 20.16 -16.57 4.41
N ILE A 116 19.11 -15.82 4.66
CA ILE A 116 17.95 -15.70 3.76
C ILE A 116 18.25 -14.69 2.68
N ASP A 117 18.06 -15.10 1.42
CA ASP A 117 18.20 -14.23 0.26
C ASP A 117 16.91 -13.44 0.02
N PHE A 118 17.06 -12.15 -0.21
CA PHE A 118 16.00 -11.23 -0.62
C PHE A 118 16.36 -10.62 -1.96
N VAL A 119 15.36 -10.44 -2.80
CA VAL A 119 15.49 -9.67 -4.03
C VAL A 119 15.47 -8.20 -3.71
N VAL A 120 16.37 -7.41 -4.34
CA VAL A 120 16.42 -5.96 -4.18
C VAL A 120 16.10 -5.31 -5.53
N GLY A 121 15.19 -4.35 -5.52
CA GLY A 121 14.76 -3.61 -6.70
C GLY A 121 13.26 -3.40 -6.75
N GLY A 122 12.81 -2.70 -7.78
CA GLY A 122 11.41 -2.35 -7.96
C GLY A 122 10.99 -1.11 -7.17
N SER A 123 9.66 -0.85 -7.15
CA SER A 123 9.10 0.32 -6.50
C SER A 123 9.16 0.21 -4.98
N ASP A 124 9.46 1.32 -4.31
CA ASP A 124 9.44 1.41 -2.86
C ASP A 124 7.99 1.61 -2.37
N ALA A 125 7.56 0.74 -1.48
CA ALA A 125 6.28 0.86 -0.78
C ALA A 125 6.46 1.25 0.70
N GLY A 126 7.64 1.74 1.07
CA GLY A 126 8.00 2.16 2.42
C GLY A 126 8.41 1.02 3.35
N GLN A 127 8.42 -0.23 2.87
CA GLN A 127 8.75 -1.41 3.67
C GLN A 127 9.23 -2.56 2.79
N ALA A 128 9.90 -3.54 3.40
CA ALA A 128 10.24 -4.81 2.75
C ALA A 128 9.05 -5.79 2.82
N TRP A 129 9.13 -6.88 2.05
CA TRP A 129 8.04 -7.81 1.82
C TRP A 129 8.45 -9.24 2.09
N VAL A 130 7.63 -9.97 2.84
CA VAL A 130 7.73 -11.42 3.01
C VAL A 130 6.87 -12.07 1.93
N GLY A 131 7.51 -12.71 0.96
CA GLY A 131 6.85 -13.37 -0.16
C GLY A 131 6.49 -14.83 0.09
N ALA A 132 5.85 -15.45 -0.91
CA ALA A 132 5.42 -16.84 -0.88
C ALA A 132 6.57 -17.83 -0.62
N ASN A 133 7.80 -17.52 -1.05
CA ASN A 133 8.98 -18.35 -0.78
C ASN A 133 9.26 -18.56 0.71
N LEU A 134 8.82 -17.65 1.58
CA LEU A 134 8.95 -17.76 3.04
C LEU A 134 7.64 -18.13 3.75
N LEU A 135 6.53 -18.24 3.04
CA LEU A 135 5.22 -18.56 3.61
C LEU A 135 4.74 -19.98 3.27
N ASP A 136 5.08 -20.50 2.07
CA ASP A 136 4.53 -21.74 1.51
C ASP A 136 5.10 -23.04 2.12
N PHE A 137 5.97 -22.96 3.13
CA PHE A 137 6.38 -24.16 3.85
C PHE A 137 5.28 -24.70 4.80
N ALA A 138 4.18 -23.98 4.94
CA ALA A 138 3.07 -24.25 5.84
C ALA A 138 1.72 -23.99 5.14
N ASP A 139 0.65 -24.57 5.66
CA ASP A 139 -0.69 -24.09 5.36
C ASP A 139 -0.92 -22.75 6.09
N LEU A 140 -1.64 -21.81 5.45
CA LEU A 140 -1.86 -20.47 5.98
C LEU A 140 -3.31 -20.28 6.41
N GLU A 141 -3.53 -19.93 7.66
CA GLU A 141 -4.78 -19.30 8.08
C GLU A 141 -4.60 -17.78 8.01
N ILE A 142 -5.48 -17.12 7.28
CA ILE A 142 -5.49 -15.67 7.09
C ILE A 142 -6.79 -15.11 7.68
N ASP A 143 -6.68 -14.44 8.82
CA ASP A 143 -7.78 -13.72 9.47
C ASP A 143 -7.37 -12.27 9.69
N LEU A 144 -7.37 -11.51 8.60
CA LEU A 144 -7.02 -10.09 8.64
C LEU A 144 -8.02 -9.27 9.45
N ALA A 145 -9.25 -9.75 9.59
CA ALA A 145 -10.26 -9.10 10.41
C ALA A 145 -9.91 -9.14 11.91
N GLN A 146 -9.12 -10.11 12.33
CA GLN A 146 -8.57 -10.23 13.68
C GLN A 146 -7.08 -9.86 13.76
N GLY A 147 -6.51 -9.38 12.67
CA GLY A 147 -5.09 -9.01 12.61
C GLY A 147 -4.15 -10.20 12.78
N LYS A 148 -4.46 -11.35 12.17
CA LYS A 148 -3.70 -12.59 12.36
C LYS A 148 -3.43 -13.31 11.05
N VAL A 149 -2.21 -13.82 10.91
CA VAL A 149 -1.84 -14.85 9.94
C VAL A 149 -1.15 -15.97 10.70
N THR A 150 -1.75 -17.18 10.67
CA THR A 150 -1.24 -18.33 11.42
C THR A 150 -0.71 -19.39 10.47
N LEU A 151 0.44 -19.94 10.76
CA LEU A 151 1.09 -20.97 9.98
C LEU A 151 0.89 -22.33 10.65
N PHE A 152 0.38 -23.29 9.86
CA PHE A 152 0.07 -24.65 10.34
C PHE A 152 0.82 -25.74 9.57
N LYS A 153 1.11 -26.83 10.26
CA LYS A 153 1.52 -28.10 9.68
C LYS A 153 0.41 -29.12 9.96
N PRO A 154 -0.47 -29.40 8.98
CA PRO A 154 -1.49 -30.42 9.16
C PRO A 154 -0.87 -31.82 9.10
N GLU A 155 -1.22 -32.68 10.05
CA GLU A 155 -0.80 -34.08 10.12
C GLU A 155 -2.05 -34.98 10.04
N ASP A 156 -2.02 -35.96 9.13
CA ASP A 156 -3.11 -36.91 8.85
C ASP A 156 -4.46 -36.28 8.47
N CYS A 157 -4.44 -35.05 7.93
CA CYS A 157 -5.63 -34.24 7.64
C CYS A 157 -6.20 -34.41 6.22
N ARG A 158 -5.68 -35.29 5.37
CA ARG A 158 -6.03 -35.37 3.93
C ARG A 158 -7.53 -35.44 3.61
N LYS A 159 -8.37 -35.90 4.53
CA LYS A 159 -9.83 -36.07 4.36
C LYS A 159 -10.64 -35.21 5.31
N SER A 160 -10.01 -34.42 6.14
CA SER A 160 -10.67 -33.56 7.13
C SER A 160 -10.85 -32.17 6.55
N ALA A 161 -12.00 -31.55 6.81
CA ALA A 161 -12.17 -30.12 6.53
C ALA A 161 -11.29 -29.31 7.49
N LEU A 162 -10.58 -28.32 6.97
CA LEU A 162 -9.65 -27.50 7.75
C LEU A 162 -10.25 -26.15 8.18
N ALA A 163 -11.54 -25.94 7.98
CA ALA A 163 -12.29 -24.81 8.54
C ALA A 163 -12.62 -25.07 10.02
N TYR A 164 -11.61 -25.28 10.85
CA TYR A 164 -11.75 -25.75 12.25
C TYR A 164 -12.44 -24.73 13.18
N TRP A 165 -12.50 -23.45 12.78
CA TRP A 165 -13.21 -22.40 13.53
C TRP A 165 -14.71 -22.48 13.37
N VAL A 166 -15.22 -23.20 12.36
CA VAL A 166 -16.66 -23.39 12.10
C VAL A 166 -17.21 -24.42 13.06
N LYS A 167 -18.23 -24.04 13.84
CA LYS A 167 -18.83 -24.90 14.87
C LYS A 167 -20.22 -25.36 14.44
N GLY A 168 -20.53 -26.61 14.79
CA GLY A 168 -21.80 -27.29 14.91
C GLY A 168 -23.00 -26.78 14.12
N GLY A 169 -22.99 -26.82 12.78
CA GLY A 169 -24.13 -26.44 11.92
C GLY A 169 -23.89 -25.23 11.05
N ASP A 170 -22.85 -24.45 11.30
CA ASP A 170 -22.45 -23.36 10.43
C ASP A 170 -21.81 -23.90 9.14
N THR A 171 -21.93 -23.15 8.05
CA THR A 171 -21.39 -23.51 6.75
C THR A 171 -20.09 -22.78 6.48
N TYR A 172 -19.20 -23.43 5.76
CA TYR A 172 -17.99 -22.82 5.18
C TYR A 172 -18.02 -22.98 3.67
N ASN A 173 -17.31 -22.10 2.99
CA ASN A 173 -17.08 -22.17 1.57
C ASN A 173 -15.79 -22.95 1.28
N VAL A 174 -15.74 -23.59 0.12
CA VAL A 174 -14.56 -24.32 -0.32
C VAL A 174 -14.32 -24.10 -1.83
N ALA A 175 -13.06 -23.86 -2.18
CA ALA A 175 -12.62 -23.80 -3.57
C ALA A 175 -11.36 -24.66 -3.77
N ASP A 176 -11.12 -25.12 -5.00
CA ASP A 176 -9.89 -25.82 -5.35
C ASP A 176 -8.75 -24.84 -5.61
N LEU A 177 -7.56 -25.13 -5.04
CA LEU A 177 -6.34 -24.40 -5.37
C LEU A 177 -5.61 -25.09 -6.53
N HIS A 178 -5.17 -24.27 -7.46
CA HIS A 178 -4.41 -24.72 -8.62
C HIS A 178 -2.92 -24.36 -8.46
N PRO A 179 -2.01 -25.29 -8.76
CA PRO A 179 -0.58 -24.98 -8.77
C PRO A 179 -0.26 -24.01 -9.90
N SER A 180 0.80 -23.23 -9.73
CA SER A 180 1.37 -22.48 -10.84
C SER A 180 1.85 -23.43 -11.95
N VAL A 181 1.91 -22.91 -13.18
CA VAL A 181 2.52 -23.62 -14.33
C VAL A 181 4.02 -23.86 -14.07
N ASN A 182 4.66 -22.97 -13.33
CA ASN A 182 6.05 -23.12 -12.89
C ASN A 182 6.10 -23.86 -11.55
N SER A 183 6.72 -25.04 -11.51
CA SER A 183 6.83 -25.86 -10.29
C SER A 183 7.60 -25.21 -9.13
N ASN A 184 8.38 -24.16 -9.41
CA ASN A 184 9.08 -23.38 -8.39
C ASN A 184 8.23 -22.22 -7.85
N ASP A 185 7.10 -21.95 -8.45
CA ASP A 185 6.18 -20.90 -8.04
C ASP A 185 5.28 -21.40 -6.91
N ARG A 186 5.42 -20.80 -5.76
CA ARG A 186 4.74 -21.16 -4.51
C ARG A 186 3.46 -20.35 -4.25
N ARG A 187 3.07 -19.50 -5.20
CA ARG A 187 1.86 -18.70 -5.08
C ARG A 187 0.59 -19.55 -5.23
N SER A 188 -0.46 -19.16 -4.55
CA SER A 188 -1.74 -19.87 -4.54
C SER A 188 -2.73 -19.28 -5.52
N PHE A 189 -3.26 -20.09 -6.42
CA PHE A 189 -4.25 -19.70 -7.43
C PHE A 189 -5.58 -20.40 -7.17
N VAL A 190 -6.66 -19.70 -7.49
CA VAL A 190 -8.04 -20.21 -7.41
C VAL A 190 -8.80 -19.82 -8.68
N ASP A 191 -9.69 -20.70 -9.15
CA ASP A 191 -10.61 -20.32 -10.21
C ASP A 191 -11.81 -19.58 -9.61
N VAL A 192 -12.12 -18.42 -10.19
CA VAL A 192 -13.31 -17.63 -9.86
C VAL A 192 -14.18 -17.51 -11.10
N THR A 193 -15.48 -17.30 -10.89
CA THR A 193 -16.45 -17.15 -11.98
C THR A 193 -17.06 -15.76 -11.94
N ILE A 194 -16.94 -15.02 -13.04
CA ILE A 194 -17.54 -13.69 -13.23
C ILE A 194 -18.62 -13.82 -14.30
N ASP A 195 -19.87 -13.56 -13.95
CA ASP A 195 -21.03 -13.65 -14.84
C ASP A 195 -21.09 -14.95 -15.66
N GLY A 196 -20.80 -16.07 -14.95
CA GLY A 196 -20.80 -17.41 -15.50
C GLY A 196 -19.55 -17.83 -16.29
N LYS A 197 -18.51 -17.00 -16.37
CA LYS A 197 -17.24 -17.32 -17.06
C LYS A 197 -16.07 -17.37 -16.08
N THR A 198 -15.24 -18.40 -16.22
CA THR A 198 -14.11 -18.65 -15.31
C THR A 198 -12.88 -17.83 -15.68
N VAL A 199 -12.24 -17.27 -14.66
CA VAL A 199 -10.93 -16.61 -14.70
C VAL A 199 -10.05 -17.16 -13.57
N ARG A 200 -8.73 -17.10 -13.78
CA ARG A 200 -7.76 -17.58 -12.82
C ARG A 200 -7.29 -16.44 -11.93
N ALA A 201 -7.54 -16.54 -10.63
CA ALA A 201 -7.20 -15.53 -9.64
C ALA A 201 -6.01 -15.97 -8.78
N LEU A 202 -5.10 -15.04 -8.52
CA LEU A 202 -3.99 -15.15 -7.57
C LEU A 202 -4.45 -14.62 -6.22
N LEU A 203 -4.23 -15.37 -5.13
CA LEU A 203 -4.41 -14.89 -3.76
C LEU A 203 -3.23 -13.99 -3.39
N ASP A 204 -3.46 -12.68 -3.26
CA ASP A 204 -2.40 -11.68 -3.15
C ASP A 204 -2.67 -10.68 -2.01
N SER A 205 -2.06 -10.93 -0.85
CA SER A 205 -2.12 -10.01 0.29
C SER A 205 -1.23 -8.77 0.13
N GLY A 206 -0.40 -8.70 -0.90
CA GLY A 206 0.36 -7.51 -1.29
C GLY A 206 -0.47 -6.49 -2.06
N ALA A 207 -1.56 -6.91 -2.69
CA ALA A 207 -2.48 -6.05 -3.42
C ALA A 207 -3.61 -5.56 -2.51
N VAL A 208 -3.76 -4.23 -2.42
CA VAL A 208 -4.80 -3.60 -1.57
C VAL A 208 -6.21 -3.93 -2.06
N ALA A 209 -6.42 -3.95 -3.38
CA ALA A 209 -7.71 -4.19 -4.00
C ALA A 209 -7.70 -5.38 -4.95
N THR A 210 -8.83 -6.04 -5.04
CA THR A 210 -9.11 -7.06 -6.05
C THR A 210 -9.14 -6.43 -7.44
N LEU A 211 -8.45 -7.05 -8.41
CA LEU A 211 -8.14 -6.44 -9.69
C LEU A 211 -8.20 -7.47 -10.82
N LEU A 212 -8.99 -7.17 -11.86
CA LEU A 212 -9.10 -7.98 -13.09
C LEU A 212 -8.25 -7.33 -14.20
N ASP A 213 -7.55 -8.13 -15.01
CA ASP A 213 -6.86 -7.60 -16.16
C ASP A 213 -7.83 -7.32 -17.33
N ARG A 214 -7.44 -6.41 -18.22
CA ARG A 214 -8.29 -6.01 -19.35
C ARG A 214 -8.63 -7.17 -20.26
N ARG A 215 -7.69 -8.07 -20.55
CA ARG A 215 -7.92 -9.22 -21.45
C ARG A 215 -8.91 -10.21 -20.85
N ALA A 216 -8.80 -10.46 -19.56
CA ALA A 216 -9.75 -11.29 -18.85
C ALA A 216 -11.14 -10.64 -18.82
N ALA A 217 -11.23 -9.32 -18.59
CA ALA A 217 -12.47 -8.57 -18.62
C ALA A 217 -13.17 -8.69 -20.00
N GLU A 218 -12.43 -8.46 -21.09
CA GLU A 218 -12.94 -8.62 -22.45
C GLU A 218 -13.38 -10.08 -22.73
N ARG A 219 -12.61 -11.07 -22.28
CA ARG A 219 -12.92 -12.51 -22.42
C ARG A 219 -14.20 -12.91 -21.68
N VAL A 220 -14.44 -12.36 -20.51
CA VAL A 220 -15.68 -12.62 -19.76
C VAL A 220 -16.86 -11.76 -20.25
N GLY A 221 -16.61 -10.82 -21.17
CA GLY A 221 -17.66 -10.03 -21.82
C GLY A 221 -18.02 -8.73 -21.12
N ILE A 222 -17.14 -8.23 -20.26
CA ILE A 222 -17.28 -6.92 -19.63
C ILE A 222 -17.00 -5.84 -20.67
N ASP A 223 -17.99 -4.95 -20.89
CA ASP A 223 -17.83 -3.76 -21.74
C ASP A 223 -17.30 -2.59 -20.91
N LEU A 224 -16.05 -2.21 -21.14
CA LEU A 224 -15.39 -1.09 -20.42
C LEU A 224 -15.94 0.30 -20.79
N HIS A 225 -16.84 0.38 -21.76
CA HIS A 225 -17.54 1.59 -22.18
C HIS A 225 -19.06 1.49 -21.93
N GLY A 226 -19.49 0.43 -21.28
CA GLY A 226 -20.88 0.14 -21.00
C GLY A 226 -21.51 1.04 -19.94
N PRO A 227 -22.82 0.93 -19.74
CA PRO A 227 -23.54 1.70 -18.73
C PRO A 227 -23.04 1.33 -17.32
N GLY A 228 -22.88 2.34 -16.45
CA GLY A 228 -22.43 2.16 -15.07
C GLY A 228 -20.90 2.07 -14.89
N VAL A 229 -20.11 2.02 -15.98
CA VAL A 229 -18.65 2.04 -15.91
C VAL A 229 -18.17 3.44 -15.51
N LYS A 230 -17.25 3.48 -14.55
CA LYS A 230 -16.64 4.73 -14.03
C LYS A 230 -15.13 4.65 -14.23
N ALA A 231 -14.47 5.80 -14.34
CA ALA A 231 -13.01 5.85 -14.29
C ALA A 231 -12.54 5.45 -12.90
N GLY A 232 -11.57 4.54 -12.84
CA GLY A 232 -10.85 4.17 -11.62
C GLY A 232 -9.59 5.02 -11.43
N GLY A 233 -8.93 4.83 -10.29
CA GLY A 233 -7.62 5.43 -10.00
C GLY A 233 -6.48 4.75 -10.80
N PRO A 234 -5.27 5.35 -10.81
CA PRO A 234 -4.10 4.71 -11.39
C PRO A 234 -3.69 3.48 -10.59
N VAL A 235 -3.39 2.38 -11.28
CA VAL A 235 -2.90 1.14 -10.67
C VAL A 235 -1.38 1.07 -10.83
N HIS A 236 -0.69 0.81 -9.74
CA HIS A 236 0.75 0.71 -9.65
C HIS A 236 1.16 -0.65 -9.06
N GLY A 237 2.37 -1.09 -9.36
CA GLY A 237 3.00 -2.27 -8.76
C GLY A 237 4.50 -2.24 -9.03
N ILE A 238 5.17 -3.38 -8.93
CA ILE A 238 6.59 -3.49 -9.26
C ILE A 238 6.79 -3.07 -10.73
N GLY A 239 7.79 -2.18 -10.95
CA GLY A 239 8.12 -1.64 -12.26
C GLY A 239 7.70 -0.18 -12.43
N ALA A 240 8.08 0.40 -13.59
CA ALA A 240 8.04 1.85 -13.79
C ALA A 240 6.73 2.37 -14.38
N LYS A 241 5.76 1.50 -14.68
CA LYS A 241 4.51 1.87 -15.36
C LYS A 241 3.35 1.98 -14.38
N ALA A 242 2.50 2.98 -14.61
CA ALA A 242 1.17 3.07 -14.02
C ALA A 242 0.12 2.76 -15.11
N TYR A 243 -0.93 2.06 -14.76
CA TYR A 243 -2.02 1.74 -15.66
C TYR A 243 -3.30 2.47 -15.25
N ARG A 244 -4.10 2.85 -16.25
CA ARG A 244 -5.46 3.32 -16.01
C ARG A 244 -6.31 2.16 -15.53
N SER A 245 -7.42 2.47 -14.86
CA SER A 245 -8.39 1.47 -14.46
C SER A 245 -9.82 1.96 -14.65
N TRP A 246 -10.73 1.01 -14.60
CA TRP A 246 -12.18 1.23 -14.62
C TRP A 246 -12.81 0.51 -13.45
N ILE A 247 -13.86 1.09 -12.91
CA ILE A 247 -14.78 0.44 -11.98
C ILE A 247 -15.97 -0.02 -12.81
N VAL A 248 -16.20 -1.33 -12.86
CA VAL A 248 -17.23 -1.95 -13.68
C VAL A 248 -18.27 -2.67 -12.82
N PRO A 249 -19.57 -2.57 -13.12
CA PRO A 249 -20.57 -3.38 -12.47
C PRO A 249 -20.47 -4.84 -12.92
N ILE A 250 -20.68 -5.77 -12.00
CA ILE A 250 -20.78 -7.21 -12.26
C ILE A 250 -22.04 -7.77 -11.59
N ASP A 251 -22.72 -8.69 -12.25
CA ASP A 251 -23.95 -9.29 -11.72
C ASP A 251 -23.63 -10.38 -10.70
N THR A 252 -22.64 -11.24 -11.01
CA THR A 252 -22.23 -12.35 -10.14
C THR A 252 -20.73 -12.52 -10.11
N PHE A 253 -20.20 -12.75 -8.92
CA PHE A 253 -18.84 -13.18 -8.67
C PHE A 253 -18.87 -14.40 -7.75
N SER A 254 -18.26 -15.50 -8.16
CA SER A 254 -18.26 -16.74 -7.37
C SER A 254 -16.85 -17.27 -7.15
N VAL A 255 -16.57 -17.69 -5.92
CA VAL A 255 -15.37 -18.42 -5.52
C VAL A 255 -15.82 -19.73 -4.86
N GLY A 256 -15.48 -20.87 -5.47
CA GLY A 256 -15.94 -22.16 -4.96
C GLY A 256 -17.46 -22.19 -4.78
N THR A 257 -17.92 -22.30 -3.54
CA THR A 257 -19.35 -22.39 -3.19
C THR A 257 -19.99 -21.04 -2.84
N GLU A 258 -19.21 -19.97 -2.72
CA GLU A 258 -19.74 -18.62 -2.45
C GLU A 258 -20.12 -17.89 -3.73
N THR A 259 -21.19 -17.11 -3.68
CA THR A 259 -21.59 -16.20 -4.77
C THR A 259 -21.97 -14.83 -4.22
N ILE A 260 -21.25 -13.81 -4.69
CA ILE A 260 -21.48 -12.39 -4.42
C ILE A 260 -22.27 -11.82 -5.60
N ARG A 261 -23.32 -11.04 -5.32
CA ARG A 261 -24.21 -10.48 -6.35
C ARG A 261 -24.19 -8.97 -6.35
N HIS A 262 -24.39 -8.38 -7.56
CA HIS A 262 -24.54 -6.94 -7.76
C HIS A 262 -23.41 -6.13 -7.12
N SER A 263 -22.19 -6.42 -7.54
CA SER A 263 -20.98 -5.78 -7.05
C SER A 263 -20.32 -4.91 -8.13
N GLU A 264 -19.31 -4.17 -7.74
CA GLU A 264 -18.43 -3.42 -8.66
C GLU A 264 -17.01 -3.98 -8.54
N MET A 265 -16.27 -3.99 -9.65
CA MET A 265 -14.91 -4.54 -9.70
C MET A 265 -13.96 -3.59 -10.41
N LEU A 266 -12.70 -3.58 -9.97
CA LEU A 266 -11.65 -2.82 -10.62
C LEU A 266 -11.06 -3.60 -11.80
N VAL A 267 -10.98 -2.97 -12.99
CA VAL A 267 -10.33 -3.52 -14.18
C VAL A 267 -9.14 -2.65 -14.55
N MET A 268 -7.97 -3.24 -14.73
CA MET A 268 -6.73 -2.56 -15.10
C MET A 268 -6.50 -2.57 -16.61
N ASP A 269 -6.06 -1.44 -17.19
CA ASP A 269 -5.64 -1.30 -18.60
C ASP A 269 -4.25 -1.93 -18.84
N GLY A 270 -4.10 -3.20 -18.49
CA GLY A 270 -2.82 -3.91 -18.55
C GLY A 270 -2.99 -5.39 -18.31
N ASN A 271 -1.88 -6.06 -18.04
CA ASN A 271 -1.83 -7.46 -17.61
C ASN A 271 -0.81 -7.64 -16.48
N PHE A 272 -0.88 -8.77 -15.77
CA PHE A 272 -0.01 -9.06 -14.64
C PHE A 272 1.41 -9.53 -15.05
N GLY A 273 1.70 -9.65 -16.33
CA GLY A 273 3.06 -9.89 -16.85
C GLY A 273 3.53 -11.34 -16.83
N ASP A 274 2.82 -12.25 -16.15
CA ASP A 274 3.20 -13.68 -16.05
C ASP A 274 2.45 -14.59 -17.05
N GLY A 275 1.48 -14.04 -17.79
CA GLY A 275 0.68 -14.74 -18.81
C GLY A 275 -0.26 -15.82 -18.28
N SER A 276 -0.32 -16.01 -16.94
CA SER A 276 -1.12 -17.05 -16.28
C SER A 276 -2.14 -16.53 -15.29
N THR A 277 -1.99 -15.29 -14.86
CA THR A 277 -2.87 -14.60 -13.92
C THR A 277 -3.84 -13.72 -14.69
N ASP A 278 -5.13 -13.94 -14.50
CA ASP A 278 -6.21 -13.13 -15.05
C ASP A 278 -6.69 -12.08 -14.06
N MET A 279 -6.58 -12.40 -12.75
CA MET A 279 -7.12 -11.63 -11.65
C MET A 279 -6.23 -11.74 -10.41
N ILE A 280 -6.26 -10.71 -9.60
CA ILE A 280 -5.75 -10.70 -8.23
C ILE A 280 -6.94 -10.64 -7.27
N LEU A 281 -7.00 -11.54 -6.28
CA LEU A 281 -7.85 -11.42 -5.10
C LEU A 281 -7.04 -10.75 -4.00
N GLY A 282 -7.36 -9.49 -3.75
CA GLY A 282 -6.59 -8.61 -2.87
C GLY A 282 -7.02 -8.65 -1.40
N VAL A 283 -6.44 -7.73 -0.65
CA VAL A 283 -6.72 -7.54 0.78
C VAL A 283 -8.18 -7.22 1.06
N ASP A 284 -8.87 -6.50 0.18
CA ASP A 284 -10.29 -6.20 0.29
C ASP A 284 -11.14 -7.48 0.38
N PHE A 285 -10.84 -8.50 -0.44
CA PHE A 285 -11.46 -9.81 -0.33
C PHE A 285 -11.05 -10.52 0.97
N MET A 286 -9.75 -10.49 1.33
CA MET A 286 -9.22 -11.18 2.51
C MET A 286 -9.73 -10.58 3.84
N LEU A 287 -9.97 -9.26 3.91
CA LEU A 287 -10.55 -8.61 5.08
C LEU A 287 -12.01 -9.00 5.33
N ALA A 288 -12.74 -9.33 4.26
CA ALA A 288 -14.12 -9.78 4.35
C ALA A 288 -14.26 -11.28 4.67
N HIS A 289 -13.15 -12.03 4.69
CA HIS A 289 -13.17 -13.48 4.85
C HIS A 289 -12.14 -13.97 5.88
N HIS A 290 -12.53 -14.98 6.66
CA HIS A 290 -11.60 -15.82 7.40
C HIS A 290 -11.24 -17.01 6.51
N MET A 291 -9.97 -17.17 6.17
CA MET A 291 -9.51 -18.08 5.13
C MET A 291 -8.47 -19.06 5.67
N TYR A 292 -8.51 -20.30 5.18
CA TYR A 292 -7.45 -21.29 5.37
C TYR A 292 -6.98 -21.79 4.00
N VAL A 293 -5.77 -21.39 3.62
CA VAL A 293 -5.09 -21.79 2.39
C VAL A 293 -4.38 -23.11 2.64
N ALA A 294 -5.05 -24.21 2.34
CA ALA A 294 -4.57 -25.57 2.55
C ALA A 294 -3.74 -26.04 1.35
N GLY A 295 -2.50 -25.60 1.22
CA GLY A 295 -1.56 -26.08 0.20
C GLY A 295 -1.39 -27.61 0.26
N SER A 296 -1.40 -28.19 1.46
CA SER A 296 -1.34 -29.63 1.73
C SER A 296 -2.49 -30.45 1.11
N GLN A 297 -3.66 -29.83 0.94
CA GLN A 297 -4.86 -30.45 0.35
C GLN A 297 -5.22 -29.89 -1.03
N ARG A 298 -4.59 -28.80 -1.46
CA ARG A 298 -4.99 -27.98 -2.62
C ARG A 298 -6.42 -27.47 -2.50
N LYS A 299 -6.76 -26.91 -1.33
CA LYS A 299 -8.09 -26.37 -1.02
C LYS A 299 -7.95 -25.01 -0.36
N LEU A 300 -8.91 -24.15 -0.66
CA LEU A 300 -9.17 -22.92 0.06
C LEU A 300 -10.46 -23.12 0.85
N TYR A 301 -10.39 -23.06 2.16
CA TYR A 301 -11.55 -23.04 3.05
C TYR A 301 -11.78 -21.62 3.54
N PHE A 302 -12.99 -21.12 3.55
CA PHE A 302 -13.24 -19.78 4.02
C PHE A 302 -14.68 -19.56 4.50
N THR A 303 -14.84 -18.54 5.34
CA THR A 303 -16.14 -18.04 5.80
C THR A 303 -16.19 -16.53 5.59
N TYR A 304 -17.38 -16.01 5.32
CA TYR A 304 -17.60 -14.57 5.21
C TYR A 304 -17.68 -13.94 6.61
N ASN A 305 -16.84 -12.94 6.88
CA ASN A 305 -16.75 -12.22 8.15
C ASN A 305 -17.59 -10.94 8.20
N GLY A 306 -18.29 -10.62 7.11
CA GLY A 306 -19.02 -9.36 6.99
C GLY A 306 -18.21 -8.24 6.33
N GLY A 307 -18.89 -7.11 6.07
CA GLY A 307 -18.29 -5.95 5.39
C GLY A 307 -18.39 -6.00 3.87
N ARG A 308 -17.77 -5.04 3.20
CA ARG A 308 -17.70 -5.01 1.72
C ARG A 308 -16.62 -5.95 1.25
N VAL A 309 -16.93 -6.77 0.25
CA VAL A 309 -15.94 -7.72 -0.31
C VAL A 309 -14.97 -7.04 -1.26
N PHE A 310 -15.42 -6.01 -2.00
CA PHE A 310 -14.55 -5.22 -2.87
C PHE A 310 -14.57 -3.76 -2.43
N SER A 311 -13.38 -3.21 -2.19
CA SER A 311 -13.19 -1.80 -1.81
C SER A 311 -12.64 -1.04 -3.00
N LEU A 312 -13.49 -0.23 -3.64
CA LEU A 312 -13.17 0.43 -4.90
C LEU A 312 -12.66 1.86 -4.73
N ASP A 313 -12.73 2.42 -3.53
CA ASP A 313 -12.36 3.81 -3.29
C ASP A 313 -11.87 4.01 -1.86
N THR A 314 -10.58 4.31 -1.74
CA THR A 314 -9.93 4.68 -0.48
C THR A 314 -10.39 6.05 0.04
N ALA A 315 -10.94 6.91 -0.83
CA ALA A 315 -11.47 8.23 -0.46
C ALA A 315 -12.93 8.18 0.02
N SER A 316 -13.70 7.13 -0.30
CA SER A 316 -15.12 6.99 0.06
C SER A 316 -15.38 6.22 1.35
N ILE A 317 -14.37 5.78 2.08
CA ILE A 317 -14.46 5.01 3.33
C ILE A 317 -15.33 5.68 4.42
N GLY A 318 -15.64 6.97 4.27
CA GLY A 318 -16.46 7.72 5.23
C GLY A 318 -17.97 7.82 4.95
N ALA A 319 -18.51 7.26 3.86
CA ALA A 319 -19.84 7.63 3.40
C ALA A 319 -20.97 6.60 3.55
N HIS A 320 -20.69 5.34 3.86
CA HIS A 320 -21.73 4.31 3.99
C HIS A 320 -21.56 3.42 5.23
N GLU A 321 -21.97 3.93 6.37
CA GLU A 321 -22.42 3.05 7.46
C GLU A 321 -23.72 2.36 7.00
N SER A 322 -23.62 1.25 6.28
CA SER A 322 -24.76 0.40 5.99
C SER A 322 -24.76 -0.82 6.91
N ALA A 323 -25.90 -1.07 7.43
CA ALA A 323 -26.50 -2.16 8.20
C ALA A 323 -25.88 -3.59 8.24
N ALA A 324 -24.64 -3.78 7.84
CA ALA A 324 -23.92 -5.07 7.91
C ALA A 324 -23.11 -5.26 9.21
N ALA A 325 -23.25 -4.35 10.18
CA ALA A 325 -22.50 -4.38 11.45
C ALA A 325 -22.93 -5.50 12.42
N ALA A 326 -23.73 -6.47 11.99
CA ALA A 326 -24.22 -7.55 12.84
C ALA A 326 -23.80 -8.95 12.41
N ALA A 327 -22.86 -9.10 11.47
CA ALA A 327 -22.30 -10.41 11.19
C ALA A 327 -21.28 -10.77 12.29
N ASN A 328 -21.62 -11.78 13.06
CA ASN A 328 -20.89 -12.36 14.18
C ASN A 328 -19.37 -12.33 13.99
N ASP A 329 -18.67 -11.66 14.90
CA ASP A 329 -17.26 -11.94 15.19
C ASP A 329 -17.19 -13.39 15.69
N ALA A 330 -17.00 -14.35 14.79
CA ALA A 330 -16.88 -15.77 15.11
C ALA A 330 -15.61 -16.07 15.96
N ALA A 331 -14.65 -15.17 15.96
CA ALA A 331 -13.54 -15.12 16.90
C ALA A 331 -14.00 -14.37 18.14
N GLY A 332 -13.93 -15.00 19.31
CA GLY A 332 -14.42 -14.44 20.58
C GLY A 332 -13.94 -13.01 20.85
N GLU A 333 -14.64 -12.29 21.75
CA GLU A 333 -14.30 -10.93 22.15
C GLU A 333 -12.82 -10.78 22.52
N PRO A 334 -12.12 -9.72 22.02
CA PRO A 334 -10.76 -9.41 22.39
C PRO A 334 -10.60 -9.28 23.89
N LYS A 335 -9.45 -9.69 24.43
CA LYS A 335 -9.18 -9.69 25.86
C LYS A 335 -8.01 -8.78 26.25
N THR A 336 -7.12 -8.51 25.30
CA THR A 336 -5.93 -7.70 25.53
C THR A 336 -6.00 -6.39 24.75
N ALA A 337 -5.22 -5.38 25.18
CA ALA A 337 -5.06 -4.13 24.45
C ALA A 337 -4.63 -4.40 22.99
N ALA A 338 -3.66 -5.29 22.79
CA ALA A 338 -3.18 -5.65 21.47
C ALA A 338 -4.26 -6.26 20.57
N ASP A 339 -5.10 -7.18 21.11
CA ASP A 339 -6.19 -7.78 20.32
C ASP A 339 -7.23 -6.72 19.89
N TYR A 340 -7.59 -5.80 20.82
CA TYR A 340 -8.48 -4.68 20.49
C TYR A 340 -7.85 -3.75 19.45
N ALA A 341 -6.57 -3.42 19.58
CA ALA A 341 -5.86 -2.57 18.63
C ALA A 341 -5.83 -3.21 17.22
N LEU A 342 -5.51 -4.50 17.11
CA LEU A 342 -5.49 -5.23 15.84
C LEU A 342 -6.88 -5.27 15.19
N ARG A 343 -7.94 -5.60 15.97
CA ARG A 343 -9.32 -5.59 15.47
C ARG A 343 -9.76 -4.19 15.04
N GLY A 344 -9.41 -3.16 15.80
CA GLY A 344 -9.68 -1.77 15.46
C GLY A 344 -9.04 -1.33 14.15
N GLN A 345 -7.79 -1.75 13.88
CA GLN A 345 -7.11 -1.48 12.61
C GLN A 345 -7.79 -2.19 11.44
N ALA A 346 -8.16 -3.46 11.61
CA ALA A 346 -8.87 -4.21 10.59
C ALA A 346 -10.25 -3.59 10.28
N ARG A 347 -11.00 -3.18 11.32
CA ARG A 347 -12.27 -2.44 11.18
C ARG A 347 -12.09 -1.12 10.44
N ARG A 348 -11.00 -0.38 10.74
CA ARG A 348 -10.66 0.83 9.98
C ARG A 348 -10.43 0.52 8.51
N ALA A 349 -9.66 -0.52 8.19
CA ALA A 349 -9.40 -0.94 6.80
C ALA A 349 -10.69 -1.36 6.07
N ARG A 350 -11.70 -1.87 6.78
CA ARG A 350 -13.03 -2.16 6.22
C ARG A 350 -13.98 -0.95 6.18
N GLY A 351 -13.54 0.24 6.65
CA GLY A 351 -14.38 1.44 6.71
C GLY A 351 -15.35 1.50 7.89
N GLU A 352 -15.29 0.57 8.83
CA GLU A 352 -16.13 0.50 10.04
C GLU A 352 -15.61 1.46 11.12
N LEU A 353 -15.55 2.76 10.81
CA LEU A 353 -14.81 3.75 11.60
C LEU A 353 -15.30 3.90 13.05
N ALA A 354 -16.62 3.80 13.29
CA ALA A 354 -17.20 3.91 14.64
C ALA A 354 -16.79 2.71 15.52
N ASN A 355 -16.87 1.48 14.97
CA ASN A 355 -16.46 0.27 15.65
C ASN A 355 -14.94 0.25 15.88
N ALA A 356 -14.15 0.70 14.88
CA ALA A 356 -12.71 0.84 14.98
C ALA A 356 -12.30 1.79 16.13
N LEU A 357 -12.97 2.95 16.24
CA LEU A 357 -12.71 3.89 17.32
C LEU A 357 -13.04 3.30 18.69
N SER A 358 -14.17 2.57 18.80
CA SER A 358 -14.55 1.89 20.04
C SER A 358 -13.51 0.86 20.49
N ASP A 359 -12.96 0.10 19.55
CA ASP A 359 -11.90 -0.88 19.85
C ASP A 359 -10.61 -0.18 20.28
N LEU A 360 -10.20 0.89 19.60
CA LEU A 360 -9.00 1.65 20.00
C LEU A 360 -9.16 2.31 21.37
N ASP A 361 -10.36 2.83 21.67
CA ASP A 361 -10.64 3.37 23.01
C ASP A 361 -10.61 2.27 24.10
N ALA A 362 -11.00 1.03 23.76
CA ALA A 362 -10.85 -0.12 24.65
C ALA A 362 -9.36 -0.51 24.83
N ALA A 363 -8.58 -0.54 23.75
CA ALA A 363 -7.15 -0.81 23.77
C ALA A 363 -6.43 0.21 24.67
N ILE A 364 -6.66 1.51 24.46
CA ILE A 364 -6.06 2.59 25.25
C ILE A 364 -6.47 2.54 26.73
N ARG A 365 -7.70 2.10 27.06
CA ARG A 365 -8.10 1.90 28.46
C ARG A 365 -7.33 0.77 29.13
N LEU A 366 -7.00 -0.29 28.39
CA LEU A 366 -6.23 -1.45 28.89
C LEU A 366 -4.73 -1.16 28.97
N ASP A 367 -4.21 -0.43 27.98
CA ASP A 367 -2.82 0.03 27.94
C ASP A 367 -2.74 1.52 27.51
N PRO A 368 -2.77 2.46 28.44
CA PRO A 368 -2.69 3.89 28.15
C PRO A 368 -1.27 4.36 27.75
N SER A 369 -0.27 3.48 27.77
CA SER A 369 1.13 3.83 27.47
C SER A 369 1.54 3.61 26.00
N SER A 370 0.65 3.10 25.17
CA SER A 370 0.93 2.82 23.77
C SER A 370 0.80 4.08 22.89
N ALA A 371 1.92 4.56 22.36
CA ALA A 371 1.94 5.67 21.41
C ALA A 371 1.26 5.31 20.09
N ASP A 372 1.42 4.08 19.63
CA ASP A 372 0.89 3.61 18.35
C ASP A 372 -0.64 3.58 18.34
N GLU A 373 -1.28 3.19 19.45
CA GLU A 373 -2.74 3.19 19.53
C GLU A 373 -3.32 4.61 19.47
N HIS A 374 -2.66 5.59 20.07
CA HIS A 374 -3.03 6.99 19.93
C HIS A 374 -2.83 7.50 18.49
N LEU A 375 -1.78 7.08 17.77
CA LEU A 375 -1.58 7.40 16.36
C LEU A 375 -2.68 6.78 15.49
N ILE A 376 -3.03 5.50 15.70
CA ILE A 376 -4.09 4.84 14.95
C ILE A 376 -5.45 5.51 15.22
N ARG A 377 -5.71 5.85 16.48
CA ARG A 377 -6.90 6.61 16.87
C ARG A 377 -6.99 7.95 16.14
N ALA A 378 -5.88 8.67 16.00
CA ALA A 378 -5.83 9.91 15.25
C ALA A 378 -6.18 9.70 13.77
N ARG A 379 -5.65 8.66 13.13
CA ARG A 379 -5.97 8.31 11.73
C ARG A 379 -7.47 8.01 11.55
N ILE A 380 -8.11 7.32 12.50
CA ILE A 380 -9.57 7.06 12.48
C ILE A 380 -10.35 8.36 12.62
N LEU A 381 -9.97 9.23 13.56
CA LEU A 381 -10.62 10.52 13.76
C LEU A 381 -10.52 11.42 12.53
N LEU A 382 -9.39 11.42 11.83
CA LEU A 382 -9.24 12.13 10.56
C LEU A 382 -10.16 11.58 9.48
N ALA A 383 -10.28 10.26 9.37
CA ALA A 383 -11.23 9.62 8.45
C ALA A 383 -12.69 9.98 8.78
N GLN A 384 -13.01 10.21 10.06
CA GLN A 384 -14.31 10.73 10.53
C GLN A 384 -14.44 12.26 10.41
N LYS A 385 -13.45 12.96 9.80
CA LYS A 385 -13.42 14.43 9.67
C LYS A 385 -13.43 15.19 11.02
N GLN A 386 -12.74 14.63 12.01
CA GLN A 386 -12.60 15.21 13.37
C GLN A 386 -11.13 15.65 13.62
N PRO A 387 -10.63 16.69 12.94
CA PRO A 387 -9.20 17.05 12.97
C PRO A 387 -8.73 17.57 14.34
N ASP A 388 -9.60 18.18 15.15
CA ASP A 388 -9.23 18.67 16.49
C ASP A 388 -8.96 17.51 17.44
N ALA A 389 -9.87 16.53 17.48
CA ALA A 389 -9.68 15.34 18.30
C ALA A 389 -8.49 14.47 17.82
N ALA A 390 -8.21 14.50 16.51
CA ALA A 390 -7.02 13.85 15.96
C ALA A 390 -5.72 14.52 16.42
N LEU A 391 -5.65 15.85 16.46
CA LEU A 391 -4.49 16.58 16.99
C LEU A 391 -4.25 16.25 18.47
N ASP A 392 -5.30 16.19 19.29
CA ASP A 392 -5.19 15.77 20.71
C ASP A 392 -4.63 14.35 20.84
N ALA A 393 -5.04 13.43 19.97
CA ALA A 393 -4.52 12.07 19.94
C ALA A 393 -3.04 12.02 19.48
N LEU A 394 -2.65 12.83 18.49
CA LEU A 394 -1.27 12.95 18.03
C LEU A 394 -0.36 13.57 19.09
N ASP A 395 -0.85 14.55 19.84
CA ASP A 395 -0.10 15.13 20.96
C ASP A 395 0.16 14.09 22.05
N LYS A 396 -0.81 13.23 22.36
CA LYS A 396 -0.63 12.11 23.29
C LYS A 396 0.36 11.08 22.76
N ALA A 397 0.25 10.70 21.48
CA ALA A 397 1.19 9.78 20.84
C ALA A 397 2.64 10.29 20.94
N LEU A 398 2.87 11.59 20.66
CA LEU A 398 4.19 12.20 20.70
C LEU A 398 4.69 12.52 22.12
N ALA A 399 3.79 12.62 23.10
CA ALA A 399 4.17 12.69 24.52
C ALA A 399 4.70 11.34 25.01
N LEU A 400 4.13 10.23 24.55
CA LEU A 400 4.56 8.86 24.86
C LEU A 400 5.81 8.44 24.10
N ASP A 401 5.84 8.70 22.77
CA ASP A 401 7.02 8.48 21.92
C ASP A 401 7.37 9.73 21.12
N PRO A 402 8.29 10.57 21.61
CA PRO A 402 8.74 11.77 20.90
C PRO A 402 9.47 11.48 19.58
N LYS A 403 9.86 10.22 19.30
CA LYS A 403 10.52 9.81 18.08
C LYS A 403 9.57 9.18 17.06
N ASN A 404 8.28 9.05 17.35
CA ASN A 404 7.30 8.53 16.43
C ASN A 404 7.18 9.43 15.19
N LEU A 405 7.85 9.01 14.12
CA LEU A 405 7.97 9.78 12.89
C LEU A 405 6.61 9.97 12.20
N ASP A 406 5.82 8.91 12.15
CA ASP A 406 4.49 8.93 11.51
C ASP A 406 3.52 9.87 12.22
N ALA A 407 3.51 9.84 13.56
CA ALA A 407 2.70 10.77 14.36
C ALA A 407 3.12 12.22 14.15
N ARG A 408 4.41 12.47 14.02
CA ARG A 408 4.96 13.79 13.79
C ARG A 408 4.60 14.34 12.41
N LEU A 409 4.74 13.51 11.36
CA LEU A 409 4.36 13.90 10.00
C LEU A 409 2.86 14.19 9.92
N LEU A 410 2.04 13.31 10.46
CA LEU A 410 0.60 13.50 10.47
C LEU A 410 0.18 14.76 11.24
N ARG A 411 0.85 15.06 12.37
CA ARG A 411 0.60 16.31 13.12
C ARG A 411 1.01 17.54 12.34
N ALA A 412 2.13 17.50 11.62
CA ALA A 412 2.58 18.59 10.77
C ALA A 412 1.55 18.89 9.67
N GLU A 413 1.03 17.86 9.01
CA GLU A 413 -0.04 17.99 8.00
C GLU A 413 -1.30 18.66 8.59
N GLN A 414 -1.75 18.20 9.76
CA GLN A 414 -2.95 18.76 10.41
C GLN A 414 -2.73 20.21 10.88
N ARG A 415 -1.55 20.54 11.39
CA ARG A 415 -1.19 21.91 11.79
C ARG A 415 -1.16 22.84 10.56
N HIS A 416 -0.54 22.41 9.46
CA HIS A 416 -0.58 23.18 8.20
C HIS A 416 -2.02 23.39 7.71
N ALA A 417 -2.85 22.34 7.69
CA ALA A 417 -4.26 22.46 7.31
C ALA A 417 -5.04 23.46 8.19
N LYS A 418 -4.63 23.63 9.46
CA LYS A 418 -5.18 24.61 10.41
C LYS A 418 -4.46 25.96 10.38
N LYS A 419 -3.50 26.15 9.49
CA LYS A 419 -2.70 27.39 9.35
C LYS A 419 -1.77 27.69 10.53
N ASP A 420 -1.44 26.66 11.33
CA ASP A 420 -0.34 26.72 12.31
C ASP A 420 0.98 26.39 11.60
N GLU A 421 1.44 27.31 10.76
CA GLU A 421 2.65 27.13 9.95
C GLU A 421 3.91 27.00 10.81
N ALA A 422 3.96 27.68 11.96
CA ALA A 422 5.09 27.61 12.88
C ALA A 422 5.19 26.21 13.54
N GLY A 423 4.05 25.69 14.01
CA GLY A 423 3.96 24.34 14.57
C GLY A 423 4.24 23.26 13.53
N ALA A 424 3.72 23.43 12.31
CA ALA A 424 4.01 22.53 11.19
C ALA A 424 5.51 22.49 10.86
N ALA A 425 6.15 23.66 10.68
CA ALA A 425 7.57 23.76 10.40
C ALA A 425 8.45 23.12 11.50
N ALA A 426 8.08 23.28 12.76
CA ALA A 426 8.79 22.65 13.88
C ALA A 426 8.70 21.12 13.83
N ASP A 427 7.52 20.57 13.54
CA ASP A 427 7.33 19.12 13.41
C ASP A 427 8.07 18.57 12.19
N ILE A 428 8.03 19.25 11.03
CA ILE A 428 8.75 18.86 9.83
C ILE A 428 10.27 18.84 10.07
N ALA A 429 10.83 19.88 10.69
CA ALA A 429 12.26 19.94 11.00
C ALA A 429 12.69 18.86 12.00
N ALA A 430 11.82 18.50 12.94
CA ALA A 430 12.08 17.39 13.85
C ALA A 430 11.94 16.02 13.17
N ALA A 431 10.98 15.85 12.27
CA ALA A 431 10.82 14.64 11.45
C ALA A 431 12.01 14.39 10.55
N GLN A 432 12.55 15.44 9.91
CA GLN A 432 13.71 15.34 9.03
C GLN A 432 14.96 14.75 9.72
N LYS A 433 15.13 15.00 11.02
CA LYS A 433 16.25 14.44 11.81
C LYS A 433 16.09 12.94 12.08
N LEU A 434 14.88 12.41 12.00
CA LEU A 434 14.56 11.02 12.28
C LEU A 434 14.44 10.17 11.02
N ALA A 435 14.03 10.77 9.90
CA ALA A 435 13.78 10.06 8.66
C ALA A 435 15.07 9.56 8.00
N PRO A 436 15.14 8.29 7.59
CA PRO A 436 16.25 7.80 6.78
C PRO A 436 16.30 8.53 5.44
N ALA A 437 17.52 8.84 4.98
CA ALA A 437 17.72 9.49 3.69
C ALA A 437 17.16 8.62 2.54
N GLY A 438 16.43 9.23 1.62
CA GLY A 438 15.84 8.52 0.49
C GLY A 438 14.61 7.65 0.84
N SER A 439 14.15 7.63 2.09
CA SER A 439 12.94 6.89 2.47
C SER A 439 11.67 7.59 2.00
N MET A 440 10.53 6.86 2.00
CA MET A 440 9.21 7.43 1.74
C MET A 440 8.86 8.55 2.73
N GLN A 441 9.27 8.43 3.99
CA GLN A 441 9.08 9.49 4.99
C GLN A 441 9.88 10.74 4.63
N SER A 442 11.12 10.58 4.12
CA SER A 442 11.91 11.73 3.67
C SER A 442 11.28 12.42 2.45
N HIS A 443 10.64 11.68 1.56
CA HIS A 443 9.85 12.23 0.45
C HIS A 443 8.61 13.00 0.96
N SER A 444 7.87 12.43 1.92
CA SER A 444 6.73 13.13 2.56
C SER A 444 7.15 14.44 3.23
N ILE A 445 8.33 14.45 3.86
CA ILE A 445 8.91 15.67 4.45
C ILE A 445 9.18 16.72 3.36
N ALA A 446 9.70 16.31 2.20
CA ALA A 446 9.95 17.22 1.08
C ALA A 446 8.65 17.85 0.59
N SER A 447 7.60 17.05 0.40
CA SER A 447 6.28 17.54 0.00
C SER A 447 5.70 18.54 1.03
N LEU A 448 5.87 18.26 2.33
CA LEU A 448 5.44 19.17 3.40
C LEU A 448 6.22 20.48 3.40
N TYR A 449 7.54 20.47 3.15
CA TYR A 449 8.31 21.71 3.00
C TYR A 449 7.81 22.57 1.83
N ILE A 450 7.44 21.95 0.71
CA ILE A 450 6.84 22.66 -0.42
C ILE A 450 5.47 23.26 -0.02
N ALA A 451 4.65 22.49 0.69
CA ALA A 451 3.33 22.92 1.14
C ALA A 451 3.35 24.14 2.06
N ILE A 452 4.36 24.24 2.94
CA ILE A 452 4.53 25.38 3.87
C ILE A 452 5.39 26.51 3.29
N ASP A 453 5.49 26.61 1.96
CA ASP A 453 6.24 27.66 1.22
C ASP A 453 7.78 27.69 1.55
N GLN A 454 8.36 26.53 1.86
CA GLN A 454 9.82 26.36 2.11
C GLN A 454 10.48 25.40 1.09
N PRO A 455 10.31 25.62 -0.22
CA PRO A 455 10.70 24.65 -1.26
C PRO A 455 12.20 24.36 -1.33
N ALA A 456 13.04 25.28 -0.90
CA ALA A 456 14.49 25.08 -0.89
C ALA A 456 14.93 23.90 0.02
N ASN A 457 14.20 23.66 1.12
CA ASN A 457 14.47 22.56 2.04
C ASN A 457 14.06 21.19 1.47
N ALA A 458 13.15 21.17 0.49
CA ALA A 458 12.70 19.93 -0.17
C ALA A 458 13.76 19.37 -1.14
N VAL A 459 14.53 20.23 -1.81
CA VAL A 459 15.44 19.82 -2.89
C VAL A 459 16.44 18.73 -2.46
N PRO A 460 17.18 18.85 -1.36
CA PRO A 460 18.15 17.82 -0.96
C PRO A 460 17.48 16.48 -0.58
N LEU A 461 16.24 16.51 -0.07
CA LEU A 461 15.47 15.31 0.26
C LEU A 461 15.02 14.59 -1.01
N LEU A 462 14.54 15.35 -2.01
CA LEU A 462 14.18 14.82 -3.33
C LEU A 462 15.40 14.32 -4.10
N ASP A 463 16.56 14.97 -3.97
CA ASP A 463 17.83 14.48 -4.53
C ASP A 463 18.20 13.10 -3.96
N ALA A 464 18.06 12.91 -2.65
CA ALA A 464 18.35 11.63 -2.00
C ALA A 464 17.32 10.55 -2.43
N TRP A 465 16.04 10.92 -2.47
CA TRP A 465 14.98 10.01 -2.87
C TRP A 465 15.15 9.54 -4.32
N ILE A 466 15.37 10.46 -5.26
CA ILE A 466 15.54 10.15 -6.69
C ILE A 466 16.73 9.23 -6.93
N ARG A 467 17.84 9.40 -6.20
CA ARG A 467 18.99 8.50 -6.30
C ARG A 467 18.71 7.08 -5.81
N ALA A 468 17.88 6.94 -4.77
CA ALA A 468 17.54 5.63 -4.21
C ALA A 468 16.43 4.90 -5.03
N HIS A 469 15.75 5.60 -5.96
CA HIS A 469 14.53 5.11 -6.62
C HIS A 469 14.55 5.30 -8.15
N GLU A 470 15.70 5.03 -8.79
CA GLU A 470 15.86 5.25 -10.25
C GLU A 470 14.90 4.42 -11.11
N ASP A 471 14.50 3.26 -10.63
CA ASP A 471 13.56 2.34 -11.30
C ASP A 471 12.12 2.42 -10.77
N ASP A 472 11.83 3.34 -9.85
CA ASP A 472 10.52 3.48 -9.22
C ASP A 472 9.47 4.03 -10.20
N ALA A 473 8.23 3.54 -10.07
CA ALA A 473 7.08 4.05 -10.84
C ALA A 473 6.83 5.55 -10.58
N SER A 474 7.11 6.01 -9.37
CA SER A 474 6.93 7.41 -8.94
C SER A 474 8.07 8.34 -9.34
N LEU A 475 9.13 7.83 -9.99
CA LEU A 475 10.29 8.66 -10.37
C LEU A 475 9.89 9.89 -11.19
N GLY A 476 8.95 9.76 -12.13
CA GLY A 476 8.48 10.90 -12.92
C GLY A 476 7.81 11.97 -12.05
N SER A 477 7.00 11.57 -11.09
CA SER A 477 6.39 12.47 -10.12
C SER A 477 7.44 13.17 -9.24
N ALA A 478 8.40 12.43 -8.72
CA ALA A 478 9.47 13.00 -7.88
C ALA A 478 10.39 13.97 -8.66
N LEU A 479 10.69 13.67 -9.92
CA LEU A 479 11.41 14.60 -10.81
C LEU A 479 10.61 15.89 -11.00
N ASN A 480 9.30 15.79 -11.23
CA ASN A 480 8.43 16.95 -11.33
C ASN A 480 8.37 17.73 -10.01
N GLU A 481 8.28 17.05 -8.88
CA GLU A 481 8.27 17.70 -7.57
C GLU A 481 9.58 18.45 -7.29
N ARG A 482 10.73 17.88 -7.67
CA ARG A 482 12.02 18.56 -7.56
C ARG A 482 12.14 19.73 -8.54
N CYS A 483 11.63 19.58 -9.79
CA CYS A 483 11.53 20.69 -10.74
C CYS A 483 10.72 21.84 -10.13
N TRP A 484 9.53 21.54 -9.59
CA TRP A 484 8.64 22.50 -8.94
C TRP A 484 9.33 23.19 -7.75
N ALA A 485 9.96 22.42 -6.84
CA ALA A 485 10.66 22.96 -5.69
C ALA A 485 11.78 23.93 -6.09
N ARG A 486 12.59 23.56 -7.09
CA ARG A 486 13.67 24.42 -7.63
C ARG A 486 13.12 25.69 -8.28
N ALA A 487 12.02 25.59 -9.03
CA ALA A 487 11.36 26.72 -9.66
C ALA A 487 10.78 27.70 -8.62
N LEU A 488 10.09 27.19 -7.60
CA LEU A 488 9.56 28.00 -6.50
C LEU A 488 10.69 28.68 -5.71
N ALA A 489 11.76 27.94 -5.42
CA ALA A 489 12.94 28.48 -4.74
C ALA A 489 13.79 29.41 -5.62
N ASN A 490 13.51 29.50 -6.91
CA ASN A 490 14.29 30.21 -7.92
C ASN A 490 15.79 29.80 -7.93
N GLN A 491 16.03 28.48 -7.87
CA GLN A 491 17.37 27.89 -7.78
C GLN A 491 17.58 26.83 -8.85
N ALA A 492 18.82 26.75 -9.38
CA ALA A 492 19.22 25.71 -10.34
C ALA A 492 18.18 25.49 -11.47
N LEU A 493 17.71 26.57 -12.10
CA LEU A 493 16.62 26.54 -13.09
C LEU A 493 16.93 25.67 -14.30
N GLY A 494 18.23 25.56 -14.71
CA GLY A 494 18.64 24.64 -15.77
C GLY A 494 18.39 23.18 -15.41
N ASP A 495 18.71 22.78 -14.17
CA ASP A 495 18.45 21.44 -13.66
C ASP A 495 16.94 21.23 -13.47
N ALA A 496 16.19 22.25 -13.02
CA ALA A 496 14.74 22.20 -12.93
C ALA A 496 14.11 21.92 -14.31
N LEU A 497 14.56 22.61 -15.35
CA LEU A 497 14.10 22.39 -16.73
C LEU A 497 14.40 20.97 -17.20
N HIS A 498 15.58 20.44 -16.87
CA HIS A 498 15.94 19.06 -17.17
C HIS A 498 15.00 18.07 -16.49
N ASP A 499 14.74 18.25 -15.19
CA ASP A 499 13.85 17.40 -14.40
C ASP A 499 12.41 17.39 -14.96
N CYS A 500 11.83 18.57 -15.23
CA CYS A 500 10.50 18.69 -15.81
C CYS A 500 10.41 17.99 -17.17
N ARG A 501 11.36 18.18 -18.05
CA ARG A 501 11.40 17.50 -19.36
C ARG A 501 11.53 16.00 -19.23
N LYS A 502 12.35 15.52 -18.29
CA LYS A 502 12.53 14.09 -18.01
C LYS A 502 11.24 13.49 -17.47
N ALA A 503 10.54 14.16 -16.57
CA ALA A 503 9.23 13.76 -16.06
C ALA A 503 8.18 13.63 -17.18
N ILE A 504 8.07 14.64 -18.03
CA ILE A 504 7.15 14.65 -19.19
C ILE A 504 7.49 13.55 -20.19
N LYS A 505 8.78 13.35 -20.50
CA LYS A 505 9.22 12.27 -21.40
C LYS A 505 8.84 10.89 -20.87
N ARG A 506 8.89 10.70 -19.55
CA ARG A 506 8.58 9.43 -18.89
C ARG A 506 7.09 9.14 -18.83
N ASP A 507 6.31 10.09 -18.34
CA ASP A 507 4.92 9.89 -17.93
C ASP A 507 3.89 10.61 -18.82
N GLY A 508 4.37 11.35 -19.83
CA GLY A 508 3.52 12.15 -20.73
C GLY A 508 3.16 13.54 -20.21
N ASP A 509 2.37 14.23 -20.97
CA ASP A 509 1.89 15.59 -20.70
C ASP A 509 0.82 15.58 -19.61
N ARG A 510 1.24 15.59 -18.36
CA ARG A 510 0.33 15.74 -17.22
C ARG A 510 0.17 17.23 -16.88
N PRO A 511 -1.05 17.70 -16.49
CA PRO A 511 -1.28 19.10 -16.14
C PRO A 511 -0.27 19.66 -15.12
N ALA A 512 -0.01 18.92 -14.05
CA ALA A 512 0.95 19.32 -13.03
C ALA A 512 2.40 19.44 -13.54
N TYR A 513 2.80 18.61 -14.52
CA TYR A 513 4.14 18.65 -15.11
C TYR A 513 4.30 19.84 -16.05
N LEU A 514 3.24 20.16 -16.79
CA LEU A 514 3.18 21.33 -17.66
C LEU A 514 3.13 22.64 -16.85
N ASP A 515 2.44 22.64 -15.71
CA ASP A 515 2.43 23.75 -14.76
C ASP A 515 3.83 24.02 -14.19
N SER A 516 4.52 22.99 -13.70
CA SER A 516 5.90 23.11 -13.23
C SER A 516 6.86 23.59 -14.32
N LEU A 517 6.71 23.09 -15.55
CA LEU A 517 7.49 23.53 -16.70
C LEU A 517 7.23 25.02 -17.01
N GLY A 518 5.97 25.46 -16.95
CA GLY A 518 5.58 26.85 -17.10
C GLY A 518 6.24 27.76 -16.06
N MET A 519 6.29 27.30 -14.78
CA MET A 519 6.95 28.04 -13.71
C MET A 519 8.47 28.17 -13.94
N VAL A 520 9.13 27.12 -14.41
CA VAL A 520 10.56 27.19 -14.75
C VAL A 520 10.80 28.22 -15.87
N TYR A 521 10.01 28.18 -16.93
CA TYR A 521 10.14 29.15 -18.02
C TYR A 521 9.84 30.57 -17.57
N LEU A 522 8.82 30.78 -16.73
CA LEU A 522 8.51 32.09 -16.13
C LEU A 522 9.72 32.62 -15.35
N ARG A 523 10.35 31.80 -14.49
CA ARG A 523 11.54 32.15 -13.73
C ARG A 523 12.77 32.44 -14.60
N MET A 524 12.89 31.77 -15.74
CA MET A 524 13.97 31.99 -16.71
C MET A 524 13.73 33.22 -17.60
N GLY A 525 12.56 33.86 -17.54
CA GLY A 525 12.20 34.95 -18.41
C GLY A 525 11.78 34.53 -19.83
N SER A 526 11.60 33.22 -20.06
CA SER A 526 11.13 32.62 -21.31
C SER A 526 9.60 32.67 -21.35
N TYR A 527 9.07 33.88 -21.45
CA TYR A 527 7.62 34.11 -21.25
C TYR A 527 6.73 33.47 -22.32
N ALA A 528 7.20 33.37 -23.57
CA ALA A 528 6.42 32.74 -24.65
C ALA A 528 6.23 31.22 -24.38
N GLU A 529 7.31 30.54 -23.98
CA GLU A 529 7.28 29.14 -23.62
C GLU A 529 6.48 28.91 -22.33
N ALA A 530 6.55 29.85 -21.37
CA ALA A 530 5.74 29.77 -20.15
C ALA A 530 4.24 29.84 -20.48
N ILE A 531 3.83 30.79 -21.32
CA ILE A 531 2.43 30.93 -21.77
C ILE A 531 1.95 29.65 -22.44
N GLU A 532 2.75 29.07 -23.35
CA GLU A 532 2.40 27.80 -24.01
C GLU A 532 2.20 26.66 -23.00
N ALA A 533 3.16 26.49 -22.10
CA ALA A 533 3.11 25.42 -21.09
C ALA A 533 1.88 25.56 -20.17
N TYR A 534 1.61 26.76 -19.65
CA TYR A 534 0.45 27.00 -18.79
C TYR A 534 -0.88 26.82 -19.52
N ARG A 535 -1.01 27.29 -20.78
CA ARG A 535 -2.23 27.08 -21.58
C ARG A 535 -2.48 25.57 -21.81
N ARG A 536 -1.46 24.79 -22.08
CA ARG A 536 -1.58 23.34 -22.19
C ARG A 536 -1.99 22.69 -20.86
N ALA A 537 -1.44 23.14 -19.72
CA ALA A 537 -1.84 22.68 -18.40
C ALA A 537 -3.33 23.00 -18.14
N LEU A 538 -3.75 24.24 -18.38
CA LEU A 538 -5.12 24.70 -18.15
C LEU A 538 -6.14 24.07 -19.10
N SER A 539 -5.76 23.68 -20.32
CA SER A 539 -6.64 22.95 -21.24
C SER A 539 -7.08 21.59 -20.67
N GLN A 540 -6.27 20.98 -19.80
CA GLN A 540 -6.55 19.70 -19.16
C GLN A 540 -7.08 19.87 -17.72
N SER A 541 -6.65 20.93 -17.03
CA SER A 541 -7.04 21.24 -15.65
C SER A 541 -7.38 22.74 -15.47
N PRO A 542 -8.58 23.17 -15.87
CA PRO A 542 -8.94 24.57 -15.98
C PRO A 542 -9.17 25.29 -14.64
N ARG A 543 -9.03 24.63 -13.51
CA ARG A 543 -9.25 25.21 -12.17
C ARG A 543 -7.99 25.21 -11.30
N THR A 544 -6.81 25.32 -11.90
CA THR A 544 -5.53 25.36 -11.18
C THR A 544 -5.10 26.80 -10.92
N ALA A 545 -5.22 27.26 -9.68
CA ALA A 545 -4.92 28.65 -9.31
C ALA A 545 -3.47 29.06 -9.65
N TRP A 546 -2.48 28.22 -9.40
CA TRP A 546 -1.07 28.47 -9.72
C TRP A 546 -0.84 28.60 -11.22
N SER A 547 -1.46 27.76 -12.07
CA SER A 547 -1.33 27.85 -13.54
C SER A 547 -1.91 29.15 -14.08
N HIS A 548 -3.07 29.59 -13.56
CA HIS A 548 -3.64 30.93 -13.91
C HIS A 548 -2.73 32.07 -13.44
N TYR A 549 -2.18 31.96 -12.22
CA TYR A 549 -1.29 32.97 -11.68
C TYR A 549 -0.02 33.12 -12.51
N GLY A 550 0.64 31.96 -12.80
CA GLY A 550 1.85 31.94 -13.63
C GLY A 550 1.62 32.40 -15.06
N LEU A 551 0.50 31.99 -15.68
CA LEU A 551 0.08 32.46 -16.99
C LEU A 551 -0.11 34.00 -16.98
N GLY A 552 -0.82 34.51 -15.98
CA GLY A 552 -1.05 35.94 -15.83
C GLY A 552 0.25 36.74 -15.71
N LEU A 553 1.20 36.28 -14.90
CA LEU A 553 2.54 36.90 -14.80
C LEU A 553 3.28 36.87 -16.13
N ALA A 554 3.29 35.72 -16.82
CA ALA A 554 3.99 35.54 -18.10
C ALA A 554 3.40 36.47 -19.18
N GLU A 555 2.06 36.58 -19.24
CA GLU A 555 1.37 37.50 -20.16
C GLU A 555 1.65 38.98 -19.85
N LEU A 556 1.64 39.39 -18.58
CA LEU A 556 2.02 40.73 -18.16
C LEU A 556 3.45 41.08 -18.58
N HIS A 557 4.41 40.18 -18.32
CA HIS A 557 5.80 40.37 -18.74
C HIS A 557 5.97 40.39 -20.27
N SER A 558 5.05 39.78 -21.01
CA SER A 558 5.01 39.83 -22.48
C SER A 558 4.23 41.03 -23.03
N GLY A 559 3.75 41.95 -22.19
CA GLY A 559 2.98 43.14 -22.60
C GLY A 559 1.49 42.87 -22.91
N GLN A 560 1.00 41.65 -22.62
CA GLN A 560 -0.42 41.28 -22.81
C GLN A 560 -1.23 41.66 -21.56
N THR A 561 -1.32 42.93 -21.26
CA THR A 561 -1.81 43.43 -19.96
C THR A 561 -3.22 42.98 -19.62
N ASP A 562 -4.18 43.10 -20.57
CA ASP A 562 -5.58 42.72 -20.30
C ASP A 562 -5.75 41.21 -20.07
N ALA A 563 -5.08 40.40 -20.88
CA ALA A 563 -5.09 38.95 -20.71
C ALA A 563 -4.49 38.55 -19.37
N GLY A 564 -3.29 39.05 -19.04
CA GLY A 564 -2.61 38.75 -17.79
C GLY A 564 -3.40 39.15 -16.55
N ASN A 565 -4.04 40.32 -16.56
CA ASN A 565 -4.92 40.75 -15.46
C ASN A 565 -6.16 39.86 -15.32
N GLY A 566 -6.73 39.37 -16.42
CA GLY A 566 -7.83 38.41 -16.42
C GLY A 566 -7.46 37.09 -15.78
N GLU A 567 -6.26 36.56 -16.10
CA GLU A 567 -5.74 35.35 -15.53
C GLU A 567 -5.44 35.49 -14.03
N LEU A 568 -4.84 36.61 -13.60
CA LEU A 568 -4.63 36.90 -12.17
C LEU A 568 -5.93 37.02 -11.39
N ALA A 569 -6.96 37.63 -11.97
CA ALA A 569 -8.29 37.70 -11.34
C ALA A 569 -8.92 36.30 -11.19
N THR A 570 -8.75 35.45 -12.18
CA THR A 570 -9.18 34.04 -12.12
C THR A 570 -8.44 33.29 -11.02
N ALA A 571 -7.11 33.42 -10.95
CA ALA A 571 -6.30 32.80 -9.89
C ALA A 571 -6.77 33.19 -8.48
N ARG A 572 -7.02 34.51 -8.25
CA ARG A 572 -7.54 35.03 -6.97
C ARG A 572 -8.95 34.55 -6.63
N SER A 573 -9.78 34.28 -7.64
CA SER A 573 -11.09 33.67 -7.42
C SER A 573 -11.02 32.23 -6.97
N LEU A 574 -10.00 31.50 -7.42
CA LEU A 574 -9.76 30.07 -7.09
C LEU A 574 -9.03 29.92 -5.73
N ASP A 575 -8.07 30.81 -5.44
CA ASP A 575 -7.30 30.85 -4.20
C ASP A 575 -7.13 32.30 -3.73
N LYS A 576 -7.81 32.66 -2.64
CA LYS A 576 -7.77 34.02 -2.07
C LYS A 576 -6.40 34.40 -1.49
N GLU A 577 -5.54 33.43 -1.20
CA GLU A 577 -4.24 33.65 -0.59
C GLU A 577 -3.10 33.59 -1.61
N ILE A 578 -3.41 33.40 -2.90
CA ILE A 578 -2.41 33.19 -3.96
C ILE A 578 -1.39 34.33 -4.05
N ASP A 579 -1.83 35.59 -3.95
CA ASP A 579 -0.94 36.75 -3.99
C ASP A 579 0.06 36.75 -2.82
N ALA A 580 -0.41 36.47 -1.60
CA ALA A 580 0.44 36.42 -0.40
C ALA A 580 1.48 35.29 -0.48
N ARG A 581 1.05 34.12 -0.97
CA ARG A 581 1.94 32.98 -1.18
C ARG A 581 2.95 33.25 -2.29
N ALA A 582 2.51 33.79 -3.42
CA ALA A 582 3.36 34.16 -4.54
C ALA A 582 4.42 35.22 -4.14
N ALA A 583 4.00 36.22 -3.35
CA ALA A 583 4.91 37.26 -2.85
C ALA A 583 6.03 36.69 -1.96
N LYS A 584 5.72 35.72 -1.07
CA LYS A 584 6.74 35.02 -0.27
C LYS A 584 7.79 34.32 -1.14
N LEU A 585 7.38 33.87 -2.31
CA LEU A 585 8.25 33.19 -3.28
C LEU A 585 8.89 34.16 -4.28
N GLY A 586 8.70 35.48 -4.13
CA GLY A 586 9.22 36.50 -5.04
C GLY A 586 8.58 36.44 -6.43
N LEU A 587 7.31 36.03 -6.53
CA LEU A 587 6.49 36.04 -7.74
C LEU A 587 5.50 37.20 -7.64
N VAL A 588 5.89 38.34 -8.16
CA VAL A 588 5.06 39.56 -8.14
C VAL A 588 4.82 40.07 -9.55
N ALA A 589 3.64 40.69 -9.78
CA ALA A 589 3.36 41.30 -11.04
C ALA A 589 4.31 42.50 -11.27
N PRO A 590 4.70 42.78 -12.52
CA PRO A 590 5.52 43.94 -12.81
C PRO A 590 4.73 45.23 -12.49
N ASP A 591 5.37 46.15 -11.72
CA ASP A 591 4.81 47.45 -11.44
C ASP A 591 4.97 48.36 -12.69
N GLY A 592 3.91 48.54 -13.48
CA GLY A 592 3.84 49.51 -14.56
C GLY A 592 4.09 48.99 -15.98
N PRO A 593 4.05 49.85 -17.02
CA PRO A 593 4.13 49.44 -18.41
C PRO A 593 5.49 48.84 -18.77
N PRO A 594 5.57 47.94 -19.79
CA PRO A 594 6.78 47.21 -20.15
C PRO A 594 7.90 48.18 -20.57
N GLY A 595 9.01 48.15 -19.86
CA GLY A 595 10.20 48.97 -20.19
C GLY A 595 11.24 49.17 -19.09
N GLN A 596 10.97 48.83 -17.84
CA GLN A 596 11.99 48.93 -16.79
C GLN A 596 12.24 47.57 -16.16
N ALA A 597 13.38 46.97 -16.51
CA ALA A 597 13.87 45.80 -15.83
C ALA A 597 14.12 46.13 -14.35
N PRO A 598 13.65 45.30 -13.39
CA PRO A 598 14.02 45.49 -12.00
C PRO A 598 15.55 45.32 -11.86
N GLY A 599 16.16 46.30 -11.19
CA GLY A 599 17.61 46.38 -11.03
C GLY A 599 18.17 45.08 -10.43
N SER A 600 19.20 44.58 -11.05
CA SER A 600 20.01 43.43 -10.57
C SER A 600 20.43 43.66 -9.12
N VAL A 601 19.86 42.89 -8.20
CA VAL A 601 20.38 42.76 -6.83
C VAL A 601 21.74 42.02 -6.95
N GLN A 602 22.83 42.79 -6.82
CA GLN A 602 24.18 42.18 -6.72
C GLN A 602 24.25 41.33 -5.45
N PRO A 603 24.85 40.17 -5.49
CA PRO A 603 25.13 39.40 -4.29
C PRO A 603 26.17 40.15 -3.45
N SER A 604 25.81 40.45 -2.20
CA SER A 604 26.76 40.92 -1.19
C SER A 604 27.84 39.86 -0.97
N LYS A 605 29.11 40.32 -0.97
CA LYS A 605 30.32 39.53 -0.76
C LYS A 605 30.36 38.81 0.56
#